data_4982d00c2f41ba1d0843331425f33291
#
_entry.id   4982d00c2f41ba1d0843331425f33291
#
_cell.length_a   1.000
_cell.length_b   1.000
_cell.length_c   1.000
_cell.angle_alpha   90.00
_cell.angle_beta   90.00
_cell.angle_gamma   90.00
#
_symmetry.space_group_name_H-M   'P 1'
#
loop_
_entity.id
_entity.type
_entity.pdbx_description
1 polymer ?
#
loop_
_entity_poly.entity_id
_entity_poly.type
_entity_poly.pdbx_seq_one_letter_code
_entity_poly.pdbx_strand_id
1 'polypeptide(L)'
;GPKMIMLQDWDATGYGLSDELILNLFENVEEFRCLKIETVPAGIKYSRILELTNGRLNVSGGWAVSQMIEGLQRGVHAFMPTGMHYIYTEIYRKFEAGNVLEAENLFAQILPVLAFSNQHLDISIHFFKRLLYRQGIYPTPNVRQPILPFYSLHKKISDGHIDCILEIESNLKNRI
;
A
#
# COMPACT_ATOMS: atom_id res chain seq x y z
N GLY A 1 5.83 -28.56 -2.12
CA GLY A 1 5.24 -27.34 -2.65
C GLY A 1 5.11 -26.25 -1.58
N PRO A 2 4.72 -25.03 -1.93
CA PRO A 2 4.48 -23.97 -0.97
C PRO A 2 3.26 -24.33 -0.09
N LYS A 3 3.26 -23.88 1.15
CA LYS A 3 2.10 -24.04 2.05
C LYS A 3 1.01 -23.00 1.79
N MET A 4 1.37 -21.89 1.16
CA MET A 4 0.49 -20.78 0.83
C MET A 4 1.01 -20.06 -0.41
N ILE A 5 0.10 -19.70 -1.29
CA ILE A 5 0.36 -18.89 -2.49
C ILE A 5 -0.38 -17.57 -2.33
N MET A 6 0.35 -16.46 -2.54
CA MET A 6 -0.23 -15.16 -2.80
C MET A 6 -0.04 -14.84 -4.27
N LEU A 7 -1.12 -14.56 -4.98
CA LEU A 7 -1.08 -14.08 -6.35
C LEU A 7 -1.16 -12.56 -6.34
N GLN A 8 -0.33 -11.89 -7.12
CA GLN A 8 -0.42 -10.46 -7.39
C GLN A 8 -1.11 -10.24 -8.73
N ASP A 9 -2.25 -9.59 -8.69
CA ASP A 9 -3.01 -9.17 -9.85
C ASP A 9 -2.71 -7.70 -10.14
N TRP A 10 -1.72 -7.48 -11.02
CA TRP A 10 -1.24 -6.14 -11.36
C TRP A 10 -1.61 -5.79 -12.80
N ASP A 11 -2.43 -4.75 -12.96
CA ASP A 11 -2.77 -4.16 -14.25
C ASP A 11 -3.05 -2.65 -14.08
N ALA A 12 -2.15 -1.83 -14.55
CA ALA A 12 -2.26 -0.37 -14.46
C ALA A 12 -3.28 0.24 -15.44
N THR A 13 -3.80 -0.54 -16.38
CA THR A 13 -4.63 -0.05 -17.50
C THR A 13 -5.98 -0.74 -17.62
N GLY A 14 -6.23 -1.76 -16.81
CA GLY A 14 -7.43 -2.58 -16.92
C GLY A 14 -7.81 -3.32 -15.64
N TYR A 15 -8.71 -4.26 -15.82
CA TYR A 15 -9.31 -5.03 -14.72
C TYR A 15 -8.37 -6.13 -14.17
N GLY A 16 -7.30 -6.47 -14.89
CA GLY A 16 -6.40 -7.57 -14.54
C GLY A 16 -7.00 -8.94 -14.84
N LEU A 17 -6.76 -9.90 -13.95
CA LEU A 17 -7.31 -11.26 -14.09
C LEU A 17 -8.84 -11.27 -14.03
N SER A 18 -9.47 -12.15 -14.80
CA SER A 18 -10.93 -12.28 -14.74
C SER A 18 -11.40 -12.88 -13.41
N ASP A 19 -12.62 -12.52 -12.99
CA ASP A 19 -13.25 -13.05 -11.80
C ASP A 19 -13.36 -14.59 -11.85
N GLU A 20 -13.66 -15.14 -13.02
CA GLU A 20 -13.77 -16.59 -13.26
C GLU A 20 -12.44 -17.31 -13.01
N LEU A 21 -11.33 -16.73 -13.50
CA LEU A 21 -10.00 -17.31 -13.27
C LEU A 21 -9.64 -17.28 -11.79
N ILE A 22 -9.87 -16.16 -11.10
CA ILE A 22 -9.60 -16.04 -9.68
C ILE A 22 -10.44 -17.04 -8.88
N LEU A 23 -11.72 -17.16 -9.18
CA LEU A 23 -12.61 -18.09 -8.49
C LEU A 23 -12.21 -19.54 -8.76
N ASN A 24 -11.88 -19.88 -10.00
CA ASN A 24 -11.40 -21.22 -10.36
C ASN A 24 -10.12 -21.59 -9.59
N LEU A 25 -9.17 -20.66 -9.49
CA LEU A 25 -7.97 -20.88 -8.69
C LEU A 25 -8.30 -21.06 -7.21
N PHE A 26 -9.20 -20.24 -6.66
CA PHE A 26 -9.61 -20.33 -5.27
C PHE A 26 -10.29 -21.65 -4.92
N GLU A 27 -11.08 -22.21 -5.83
CA GLU A 27 -11.79 -23.46 -5.62
C GLU A 27 -10.92 -24.70 -5.84
N ASN A 28 -9.96 -24.65 -6.75
CA ASN A 28 -9.20 -25.82 -7.20
C ASN A 28 -7.74 -25.87 -6.74
N VAL A 29 -7.19 -24.76 -6.17
CA VAL A 29 -5.82 -24.71 -5.66
C VAL A 29 -5.84 -24.41 -4.17
N GLU A 30 -5.67 -25.47 -3.38
CA GLU A 30 -5.78 -25.38 -1.92
C GLU A 30 -4.83 -24.35 -1.31
N GLU A 31 -3.63 -24.20 -1.86
CA GLU A 31 -2.62 -23.27 -1.38
C GLU A 31 -2.88 -21.80 -1.75
N PHE A 32 -3.79 -21.52 -2.69
CA PHE A 32 -4.15 -20.16 -3.07
C PHE A 32 -5.03 -19.52 -1.99
N ARG A 33 -4.38 -18.74 -1.10
CA ARG A 33 -5.01 -18.14 0.09
C ARG A 33 -5.07 -16.63 0.07
N CYS A 34 -4.24 -15.98 -0.75
CA CYS A 34 -4.14 -14.53 -0.79
C CYS A 34 -4.12 -14.00 -2.22
N LEU A 35 -4.84 -12.91 -2.45
CA LEU A 35 -4.83 -12.15 -3.68
C LEU A 35 -4.49 -10.69 -3.40
N LYS A 36 -3.39 -10.19 -3.97
CA LYS A 36 -3.02 -8.78 -3.93
C LYS A 36 -3.52 -8.10 -5.20
N ILE A 37 -4.49 -7.21 -5.07
CA ILE A 37 -5.12 -6.52 -6.20
C ILE A 37 -4.45 -5.15 -6.37
N GLU A 38 -3.87 -4.94 -7.55
CA GLU A 38 -3.21 -3.70 -7.98
C GLU A 38 -3.69 -3.28 -9.38
N THR A 39 -4.98 -3.36 -9.59
CA THR A 39 -5.65 -2.90 -10.82
C THR A 39 -6.15 -1.46 -10.67
N VAL A 40 -6.57 -0.82 -11.76
CA VAL A 40 -7.10 0.56 -11.75
C VAL A 40 -8.41 0.60 -12.53
N PRO A 41 -9.55 0.86 -11.86
CA PRO A 41 -9.77 1.07 -10.43
C PRO A 41 -9.85 -0.25 -9.65
N ALA A 42 -9.21 -0.32 -8.47
CA ALA A 42 -9.19 -1.55 -7.67
C ALA A 42 -10.46 -1.76 -6.83
N GLY A 43 -11.11 -0.68 -6.39
CA GLY A 43 -12.22 -0.75 -5.43
C GLY A 43 -13.37 -1.67 -5.86
N ILE A 44 -13.79 -1.61 -7.12
CA ILE A 44 -14.85 -2.50 -7.66
C ILE A 44 -14.42 -3.96 -7.53
N LYS A 45 -13.17 -4.26 -7.89
CA LYS A 45 -12.63 -5.62 -7.84
C LYS A 45 -12.49 -6.13 -6.41
N TYR A 46 -12.10 -5.28 -5.46
CA TYR A 46 -12.11 -5.66 -4.04
C TYR A 46 -13.48 -6.20 -3.62
N SER A 47 -14.53 -5.42 -3.82
CA SER A 47 -15.90 -5.81 -3.45
C SER A 47 -16.32 -7.09 -4.16
N ARG A 48 -16.04 -7.19 -5.45
CA ARG A 48 -16.46 -8.34 -6.28
C ARG A 48 -15.79 -9.64 -5.83
N ILE A 49 -14.48 -9.64 -5.59
CA ILE A 49 -13.77 -10.85 -5.17
C ILE A 49 -14.14 -11.24 -3.73
N LEU A 50 -14.32 -10.27 -2.83
CA LEU A 50 -14.81 -10.56 -1.48
C LEU A 50 -16.20 -11.19 -1.50
N GLU A 51 -17.12 -10.69 -2.32
CA GLU A 51 -18.45 -11.27 -2.52
C GLU A 51 -18.38 -12.72 -3.05
N LEU A 52 -17.67 -12.93 -4.16
CA LEU A 52 -17.56 -14.25 -4.82
C LEU A 52 -16.94 -15.32 -3.93
N THR A 53 -16.02 -14.95 -3.05
CA THR A 53 -15.35 -15.88 -2.15
C THR A 53 -15.95 -15.90 -0.74
N ASN A 54 -17.06 -15.17 -0.51
CA ASN A 54 -17.66 -14.97 0.82
C ASN A 54 -16.62 -14.53 1.87
N GLY A 55 -15.67 -13.64 1.49
CA GLY A 55 -14.58 -13.16 2.33
C GLY A 55 -13.52 -14.19 2.71
N ARG A 56 -13.58 -15.41 2.17
CA ARG A 56 -12.64 -16.50 2.53
C ARG A 56 -11.27 -16.40 1.87
N LEU A 57 -11.18 -15.78 0.69
CA LEU A 57 -9.89 -15.42 0.08
C LEU A 57 -9.38 -14.16 0.75
N ASN A 58 -8.16 -14.18 1.26
CA ASN A 58 -7.55 -12.97 1.80
C ASN A 58 -7.25 -12.00 0.65
N VAL A 59 -7.92 -10.86 0.65
CA VAL A 59 -7.73 -9.80 -0.34
C VAL A 59 -6.85 -8.70 0.25
N SER A 60 -5.77 -8.38 -0.44
CA SER A 60 -4.85 -7.29 -0.09
C SER A 60 -4.92 -6.19 -1.12
N GLY A 61 -4.90 -4.95 -0.66
CA GLY A 61 -4.72 -3.79 -1.52
C GLY A 61 -3.24 -3.55 -1.84
N GLY A 62 -2.99 -2.94 -2.98
CA GLY A 62 -1.67 -2.53 -3.42
C GLY A 62 -1.63 -1.06 -3.85
N TRP A 63 -0.92 -0.78 -4.94
CA TRP A 63 -0.79 0.55 -5.54
C TRP A 63 -0.41 1.65 -4.52
N ALA A 64 0.71 1.39 -3.85
CA ALA A 64 1.30 2.29 -2.86
C ALA A 64 0.32 2.77 -1.78
N VAL A 65 -0.72 1.98 -1.50
CA VAL A 65 -1.69 2.21 -0.41
C VAL A 65 -2.57 3.48 -0.59
N SER A 66 -2.59 4.06 -1.79
CA SER A 66 -3.39 5.29 -2.05
C SER A 66 -4.91 5.11 -1.85
N GLN A 67 -5.40 3.87 -1.91
CA GLN A 67 -6.81 3.51 -1.74
C GLN A 67 -7.10 2.85 -0.38
N MET A 68 -6.25 3.08 0.63
CA MET A 68 -6.35 2.36 1.90
C MET A 68 -7.72 2.53 2.57
N ILE A 69 -8.20 3.74 2.73
CA ILE A 69 -9.49 4.00 3.41
C ILE A 69 -10.64 3.37 2.64
N GLU A 70 -10.71 3.56 1.33
CA GLU A 70 -11.72 2.92 0.48
C GLU A 70 -11.66 1.39 0.59
N GLY A 71 -10.46 0.81 0.52
CA GLY A 71 -10.28 -0.63 0.63
C GLY A 71 -10.72 -1.17 1.99
N LEU A 72 -10.40 -0.50 3.08
CA LEU A 72 -10.86 -0.87 4.43
C LEU A 72 -12.38 -0.82 4.55
N GLN A 73 -13.01 0.25 4.02
CA GLN A 73 -14.48 0.35 3.97
C GLN A 73 -15.15 -0.76 3.16
N ARG A 74 -14.44 -1.32 2.19
CA ARG A 74 -14.90 -2.46 1.38
C ARG A 74 -14.59 -3.82 2.00
N GLY A 75 -13.89 -3.87 3.15
CA GLY A 75 -13.52 -5.11 3.84
C GLY A 75 -12.22 -5.76 3.36
N VAL A 76 -11.32 -5.01 2.72
CA VAL A 76 -9.99 -5.51 2.37
C VAL A 76 -9.20 -5.86 3.62
N HIS A 77 -8.59 -7.04 3.66
CA HIS A 77 -7.98 -7.61 4.85
C HIS A 77 -6.60 -7.03 5.19
N ALA A 78 -5.86 -6.55 4.18
CA ALA A 78 -4.49 -6.09 4.38
C ALA A 78 -4.04 -5.11 3.30
N PHE A 79 -2.96 -4.39 3.60
CA PHE A 79 -2.21 -3.57 2.65
C PHE A 79 -0.71 -3.83 2.80
N MET A 80 0.06 -3.64 1.73
CA MET A 80 1.50 -3.92 1.71
C MET A 80 2.31 -2.67 1.37
N PRO A 81 2.49 -1.75 2.32
CA PRO A 81 3.29 -0.54 2.11
C PRO A 81 4.79 -0.83 2.06
N THR A 82 5.53 0.01 1.35
CA THR A 82 7.01 -0.04 1.31
C THR A 82 7.65 0.76 2.44
N GLY A 83 6.97 1.75 2.97
CA GLY A 83 7.43 2.61 4.06
C GLY A 83 6.27 3.21 4.84
N MET A 84 6.51 4.12 5.76
CA MET A 84 5.49 4.72 6.64
C MET A 84 4.69 3.69 7.46
N HIS A 85 5.31 2.54 7.79
CA HIS A 85 4.63 1.41 8.40
C HIS A 85 3.91 1.77 9.69
N TYR A 86 4.52 2.64 10.51
CA TYR A 86 3.93 3.07 11.76
C TYR A 86 2.63 3.85 11.55
N ILE A 87 2.62 4.77 10.59
CA ILE A 87 1.45 5.57 10.24
C ILE A 87 0.34 4.68 9.70
N TYR A 88 0.64 3.78 8.76
CA TYR A 88 -0.36 2.86 8.20
C TYR A 88 -0.93 1.91 9.26
N THR A 89 -0.09 1.42 10.17
CA THR A 89 -0.55 0.57 11.28
C THR A 89 -1.51 1.35 12.19
N GLU A 90 -1.22 2.62 12.48
CA GLU A 90 -2.10 3.47 13.26
C GLU A 90 -3.43 3.79 12.55
N ILE A 91 -3.39 4.06 11.25
CA ILE A 91 -4.61 4.22 10.44
C ILE A 91 -5.48 2.96 10.53
N TYR A 92 -4.87 1.79 10.32
CA TYR A 92 -5.56 0.51 10.38
C TYR A 92 -6.18 0.28 11.78
N ARG A 93 -5.41 0.47 12.85
CA ARG A 93 -5.90 0.30 14.23
C ARG A 93 -7.07 1.22 14.56
N LYS A 94 -6.99 2.49 14.16
CA LYS A 94 -8.08 3.45 14.34
C LYS A 94 -9.33 3.03 13.60
N PHE A 95 -9.18 2.58 12.36
CA PHE A 95 -10.29 2.11 11.55
C PHE A 95 -10.96 0.88 12.19
N GLU A 96 -10.20 -0.14 12.57
CA GLU A 96 -10.70 -1.36 13.22
C GLU A 96 -11.35 -1.08 14.59
N ALA A 97 -10.90 -0.05 15.30
CA ALA A 97 -11.51 0.40 16.55
C ALA A 97 -12.82 1.21 16.35
N GLY A 98 -13.26 1.41 15.10
CA GLY A 98 -14.43 2.21 14.77
C GLY A 98 -14.18 3.73 14.74
N ASN A 99 -12.96 4.19 14.97
CA ASN A 99 -12.56 5.60 14.93
C ASN A 99 -12.26 6.05 13.50
N VAL A 100 -13.23 5.86 12.59
CA VAL A 100 -13.05 6.04 11.13
C VAL A 100 -12.60 7.46 10.80
N LEU A 101 -13.21 8.48 11.38
CA LEU A 101 -12.85 9.88 11.14
C LEU A 101 -11.38 10.18 11.52
N GLU A 102 -10.87 9.58 12.60
CA GLU A 102 -9.47 9.75 12.98
C GLU A 102 -8.52 9.04 12.01
N ALA A 103 -8.93 7.86 11.52
CA ALA A 103 -8.18 7.14 10.49
C ALA A 103 -8.10 7.94 9.18
N GLU A 104 -9.23 8.51 8.73
CA GLU A 104 -9.31 9.38 7.55
C GLU A 104 -8.46 10.65 7.72
N ASN A 105 -8.54 11.31 8.86
CA ASN A 105 -7.74 12.50 9.16
C ASN A 105 -6.23 12.22 9.19
N LEU A 106 -5.81 11.07 9.70
CA LEU A 106 -4.41 10.68 9.68
C LEU A 106 -3.96 10.32 8.25
N PHE A 107 -4.80 9.61 7.48
CA PHE A 107 -4.54 9.30 6.09
C PHE A 107 -4.44 10.55 5.22
N ALA A 108 -5.29 11.54 5.44
CA ALA A 108 -5.26 12.82 4.71
C ALA A 108 -3.91 13.55 4.86
N GLN A 109 -3.23 13.41 6.00
CA GLN A 109 -1.92 14.05 6.21
C GLN A 109 -0.80 13.47 5.32
N ILE A 110 -0.94 12.22 4.87
CA ILE A 110 0.05 11.57 4.00
C ILE A 110 -0.31 11.59 2.52
N LEU A 111 -1.50 12.08 2.14
CA LEU A 111 -1.91 12.17 0.73
C LEU A 111 -0.93 12.97 -0.15
N PRO A 112 -0.38 14.12 0.28
CA PRO A 112 0.62 14.83 -0.51
C PRO A 112 1.88 14.00 -0.77
N VAL A 113 2.28 13.19 0.20
CA VAL A 113 3.40 12.26 0.07
C VAL A 113 3.11 11.19 -0.96
N LEU A 114 1.91 10.61 -0.90
CA LEU A 114 1.46 9.59 -1.86
C LEU A 114 1.36 10.17 -3.27
N ALA A 115 0.83 11.38 -3.42
CA ALA A 115 0.76 12.08 -4.69
C ALA A 115 2.15 12.30 -5.31
N PHE A 116 3.15 12.60 -4.50
CA PHE A 116 4.54 12.71 -4.96
C PHE A 116 5.16 11.36 -5.28
N SER A 117 5.09 10.40 -4.35
CA SER A 117 5.79 9.12 -4.48
C SER A 117 5.17 8.22 -5.55
N ASN A 118 3.88 8.36 -5.85
CA ASN A 118 3.16 7.46 -6.76
C ASN A 118 3.07 7.95 -8.21
N GLN A 119 3.73 9.07 -8.57
CA GLN A 119 3.75 9.52 -9.98
C GLN A 119 4.44 8.51 -10.91
N HIS A 120 5.40 7.74 -10.41
CA HIS A 120 6.10 6.69 -11.15
C HIS A 120 6.76 5.72 -10.17
N LEU A 121 6.87 4.44 -10.54
CA LEU A 121 7.50 3.41 -9.70
C LEU A 121 8.93 3.78 -9.30
N ASP A 122 9.73 4.34 -10.22
CA ASP A 122 11.10 4.71 -9.95
C ASP A 122 11.20 5.89 -8.96
N ILE A 123 10.27 6.85 -9.03
CA ILE A 123 10.17 7.94 -8.05
C ILE A 123 9.84 7.36 -6.66
N SER A 124 8.92 6.41 -6.62
CA SER A 124 8.57 5.68 -5.39
C SER A 124 9.79 4.98 -4.78
N ILE A 125 10.55 4.25 -5.60
CA ILE A 125 11.77 3.54 -5.15
C ILE A 125 12.79 4.52 -4.57
N HIS A 126 13.08 5.63 -5.25
CA HIS A 126 13.98 6.65 -4.75
C HIS A 126 13.49 7.25 -3.43
N PHE A 127 12.20 7.62 -3.38
CA PHE A 127 11.59 8.25 -2.21
C PHE A 127 11.66 7.34 -0.98
N PHE A 128 11.16 6.11 -1.08
CA PHE A 128 11.10 5.21 0.07
C PHE A 128 12.48 4.74 0.53
N LYS A 129 13.45 4.59 -0.37
CA LYS A 129 14.84 4.32 0.06
C LYS A 129 15.44 5.49 0.84
N ARG A 130 15.16 6.73 0.46
CA ARG A 130 15.58 7.91 1.22
C ARG A 130 14.87 7.99 2.58
N LEU A 131 13.57 7.75 2.63
CA LEU A 131 12.81 7.71 3.87
C LEU A 131 13.38 6.66 4.85
N LEU A 132 13.54 5.43 4.39
CA LEU A 132 14.05 4.33 5.23
C LEU A 132 15.50 4.56 5.67
N TYR A 133 16.31 5.23 4.85
CA TYR A 133 17.64 5.69 5.25
C TYR A 133 17.56 6.77 6.36
N ARG A 134 16.69 7.75 6.21
CA ARG A 134 16.48 8.79 7.23
C ARG A 134 15.90 8.24 8.55
N GLN A 135 15.16 7.16 8.49
CA GLN A 135 14.68 6.43 9.67
C GLN A 135 15.74 5.49 10.29
N GLY A 136 16.94 5.40 9.71
CA GLY A 136 18.02 4.51 10.19
C GLY A 136 17.81 3.02 9.90
N ILE A 137 16.79 2.68 9.08
CA ILE A 137 16.49 1.28 8.72
C ILE A 137 17.44 0.78 7.62
N TYR A 138 17.76 1.63 6.65
CA TYR A 138 18.71 1.30 5.58
C TYR A 138 20.05 2.01 5.82
N PRO A 139 21.18 1.36 5.49
CA PRO A 139 22.51 1.96 5.64
C PRO A 139 22.79 3.02 4.58
N THR A 140 22.10 3.03 3.46
CA THR A 140 22.27 3.99 2.35
C THR A 140 20.95 4.21 1.61
N PRO A 141 20.75 5.39 0.96
CA PRO A 141 19.60 5.63 0.10
C PRO A 141 19.83 5.17 -1.35
N ASN A 142 20.87 4.37 -1.61
CA ASN A 142 21.25 3.96 -2.96
C ASN A 142 20.19 3.08 -3.63
N VAL A 143 20.00 3.30 -4.92
CA VAL A 143 19.10 2.50 -5.77
C VAL A 143 19.90 1.78 -6.85
N ARG A 144 19.39 0.64 -7.32
CA ARG A 144 19.99 -0.12 -8.43
C ARG A 144 19.59 0.50 -9.77
N GLN A 145 20.50 0.36 -10.74
CA GLN A 145 20.23 0.65 -12.15
C GLN A 145 19.66 -0.62 -12.85
N PRO A 146 18.86 -0.45 -13.93
CA PRO A 146 18.41 0.81 -14.51
C PRO A 146 17.24 1.44 -13.70
N ILE A 147 17.25 2.77 -13.53
CA ILE A 147 16.20 3.53 -12.84
C ILE A 147 16.21 4.97 -13.38
N LEU A 148 15.06 5.63 -13.42
CA LEU A 148 14.97 7.02 -13.83
C LEU A 148 15.79 7.95 -12.93
N PRO A 149 16.37 9.03 -13.47
CA PRO A 149 17.12 9.99 -12.68
C PRO A 149 16.26 10.66 -11.59
N PHE A 150 16.85 10.87 -10.43
CA PHE A 150 16.24 11.59 -9.33
C PHE A 150 16.99 12.90 -9.12
N TYR A 151 16.49 13.96 -9.77
CA TYR A 151 17.16 15.27 -9.84
C TYR A 151 17.15 16.02 -8.51
N SER A 152 17.87 17.14 -8.46
CA SER A 152 17.99 17.98 -7.27
C SER A 152 16.63 18.47 -6.75
N LEU A 153 15.72 18.83 -7.64
CA LEU A 153 14.35 19.24 -7.27
C LEU A 153 13.56 18.07 -6.65
N HIS A 154 13.65 16.86 -7.23
CA HIS A 154 13.03 15.68 -6.64
C HIS A 154 13.57 15.41 -5.22
N LYS A 155 14.90 15.53 -5.02
CA LYS A 155 15.52 15.36 -3.70
C LYS A 155 14.99 16.37 -2.70
N LYS A 156 14.94 17.65 -3.08
CA LYS A 156 14.44 18.73 -2.23
C LYS A 156 12.98 18.50 -1.80
N ILE A 157 12.11 18.17 -2.75
CA ILE A 157 10.69 17.88 -2.46
C ILE A 157 10.57 16.63 -1.57
N SER A 158 11.32 15.57 -1.92
CA SER A 158 11.37 14.34 -1.14
C SER A 158 11.78 14.59 0.31
N ASP A 159 12.82 15.40 0.54
CA ASP A 159 13.31 15.70 1.89
C ASP A 159 12.24 16.44 2.71
N GLY A 160 11.51 17.39 2.13
CA GLY A 160 10.40 18.05 2.80
C GLY A 160 9.24 17.08 3.17
N HIS A 161 8.89 16.15 2.29
CA HIS A 161 7.91 15.11 2.59
C HIS A 161 8.40 14.14 3.68
N ILE A 162 9.69 13.79 3.66
CA ILE A 162 10.29 12.91 4.68
C ILE A 162 10.25 13.60 6.05
N ASP A 163 10.60 14.88 6.13
CA ASP A 163 10.53 15.62 7.38
C ASP A 163 9.11 15.63 7.96
N CYS A 164 8.10 15.85 7.12
CA CYS A 164 6.69 15.76 7.51
C CYS A 164 6.32 14.36 8.04
N ILE A 165 6.75 13.29 7.38
CA ILE A 165 6.49 11.91 7.85
C ILE A 165 7.12 11.66 9.21
N LEU A 166 8.38 12.06 9.39
CA LEU A 166 9.09 11.87 10.66
C LEU A 166 8.44 12.64 11.80
N GLU A 167 7.91 13.83 11.53
CA GLU A 167 7.15 14.62 12.50
C GLU A 167 5.83 13.92 12.88
N ILE A 168 5.06 13.42 11.90
CA ILE A 168 3.82 12.67 12.15
C ILE A 168 4.13 11.44 13.01
N GLU A 169 5.14 10.66 12.66
CA GLU A 169 5.54 9.46 13.41
C GLU A 169 5.96 9.80 14.85
N SER A 170 6.71 10.90 15.05
CA SER A 170 7.11 11.37 16.38
C SER A 170 5.89 11.75 17.21
N ASN A 171 4.95 12.49 16.64
CA ASN A 171 3.73 12.91 17.32
C ASN A 171 2.84 11.73 17.70
N LEU A 172 2.77 10.68 16.87
CA LEU A 172 2.02 9.46 17.18
C LEU A 172 2.67 8.67 18.32
N LYS A 173 4.00 8.56 18.33
CA LYS A 173 4.75 7.83 19.38
C LYS A 173 4.66 8.51 20.74
N ASN A 174 4.59 9.84 20.79
CA ASN A 174 4.50 10.59 22.03
C ASN A 174 3.10 10.60 22.66
N ARG A 175 2.10 10.01 22.00
CA ARG A 175 0.72 9.89 22.53
C ARG A 175 0.43 8.54 23.20
N ILE A 176 1.42 7.65 23.19
CA ILE A 176 1.39 6.33 23.86
C ILE A 176 2.12 6.46 25.18
#